data_3b90a87ab63b72c13508c78cba92fe95
#
_entry.id   3b90a87ab63b72c13508c78cba92fe95
#
_cell.length_a   1.000
_cell.length_b   1.000
_cell.length_c   1.000
_cell.angle_alpha   90.00
_cell.angle_beta   90.00
_cell.angle_gamma   90.00
#
_symmetry.space_group_name_H-M   'P 1'
#
loop_
_entity.id
_entity.type
_entity.pdbx_description
1 polymer ?
#
loop_
_entity_poly.entity_id
_entity_poly.type
_entity_poly.pdbx_seq_one_letter_code
_entity_poly.pdbx_strand_id
1 'polypeptide(L)'
;MKKLLEQITEEVQKAFAASGYEEEYGKVTLSNRPDLCEYQCNGSMAAAKKYHCAPIQIAGKVVEELQKSDIFEEALAVNPGFINLKVSAPFVQAYLQQMLEDERLGCDKAANPKTIIIDYGGPNVAKPLHVGHLRSAIIGESVKRLGRFAGHKMIGDIHLGDWGLQMGLIITELKHRKPELPYFDEDFSGEYPKEAPFTISELEEIYPTASARSKEDEAYRNEAMEATYLVQHGHRGYQAVLQHILNVSVADLKKNYANLQVEFDLWKGESDAQPYIPDLVRMLKEKGFAYESEGALVVDVKEETDTKEVPPCMILKSDGASLYTTTDLATIVERMKLYRPDEIVYVVDKRQEMHFVQVFRCARKTGLVEDGTELKFLGFGTMNGKDGKPFKTREGGVMRLEHLLSDINEEMYRKIVDNSEAEIPEDEARRTAEIVGLSAVKYGDLSNQASKDYVFDVERFTSFEGNTGPYILYTIVRIKSILNKYREMGLAPETGAVGAPGNETQKSLMLRLARFNGAVENAFEELAPHKICAYIYELANAFNKFYHETKILKEEDVKIREGLIAVSLLTERVLETCIGILGFEAPERM
;
A
#
# COMPACT_ATOMS: atom_id res chain seq x y z
N MET A 1 -15.34 5.78 16.52
CA MET A 1 -16.22 4.89 17.31
C MET A 1 -15.36 3.80 17.96
N LYS A 2 -15.58 3.49 19.24
CA LYS A 2 -14.82 2.46 19.96
C LYS A 2 -15.02 1.08 19.31
N LYS A 3 -13.94 0.32 19.11
CA LYS A 3 -14.01 -1.00 18.50
C LYS A 3 -14.88 -1.96 19.33
N LEU A 4 -15.59 -2.86 18.66
CA LEU A 4 -16.43 -3.85 19.34
C LEU A 4 -15.63 -4.69 20.34
N LEU A 5 -14.42 -5.16 19.93
CA LEU A 5 -13.54 -5.93 20.79
C LEU A 5 -13.05 -5.15 22.02
N GLU A 6 -12.84 -3.85 21.90
CA GLU A 6 -12.48 -2.99 23.04
C GLU A 6 -13.63 -2.87 24.04
N GLN A 7 -14.88 -2.68 23.55
CA GLN A 7 -16.06 -2.64 24.40
C GLN A 7 -16.26 -3.96 25.17
N ILE A 8 -16.09 -5.09 24.48
CA ILE A 8 -16.14 -6.41 25.09
C ILE A 8 -15.03 -6.60 26.13
N THR A 9 -13.81 -6.17 25.80
CA THR A 9 -12.65 -6.26 26.71
C THR A 9 -12.88 -5.46 27.99
N GLU A 10 -13.37 -4.23 27.89
CA GLU A 10 -13.68 -3.40 29.06
C GLU A 10 -14.76 -4.00 29.96
N GLU A 11 -15.76 -4.63 29.37
CA GLU A 11 -16.79 -5.29 30.16
C GLU A 11 -16.23 -6.50 30.91
N VAL A 12 -15.37 -7.29 30.28
CA VAL A 12 -14.68 -8.40 30.93
C VAL A 12 -13.71 -7.91 32.01
N GLN A 13 -12.99 -6.81 31.78
CA GLN A 13 -12.14 -6.16 32.77
C GLN A 13 -12.94 -5.73 34.01
N LYS A 14 -14.08 -5.08 33.82
CA LYS A 14 -15.00 -4.73 34.93
C LYS A 14 -15.45 -5.96 35.70
N ALA A 15 -15.74 -7.05 35.01
CA ALA A 15 -16.18 -8.30 35.65
C ALA A 15 -15.04 -8.93 36.48
N PHE A 16 -13.77 -8.88 36.03
CA PHE A 16 -12.63 -9.29 36.83
C PHE A 16 -12.51 -8.42 38.10
N ALA A 17 -12.60 -7.09 37.99
CA ALA A 17 -12.55 -6.18 39.12
C ALA A 17 -13.68 -6.45 40.12
N ALA A 18 -14.93 -6.61 39.64
CA ALA A 18 -16.08 -6.92 40.48
C ALA A 18 -15.94 -8.26 41.21
N SER A 19 -15.24 -9.21 40.61
CA SER A 19 -14.93 -10.51 41.19
C SER A 19 -13.76 -10.50 42.17
N GLY A 20 -13.10 -9.34 42.40
CA GLY A 20 -11.95 -9.17 43.31
C GLY A 20 -10.61 -9.50 42.67
N TYR A 21 -10.49 -9.49 41.36
CA TYR A 21 -9.26 -9.70 40.61
C TYR A 21 -8.85 -8.42 39.85
N GLU A 22 -7.59 -8.33 39.43
CA GLU A 22 -7.11 -7.20 38.63
C GLU A 22 -7.70 -7.19 37.23
N GLU A 23 -8.03 -5.98 36.75
CA GLU A 23 -8.64 -5.75 35.44
C GLU A 23 -7.73 -6.21 34.27
N GLU A 24 -6.40 -6.17 34.44
CA GLU A 24 -5.43 -6.56 33.42
C GLU A 24 -5.62 -7.98 32.86
N TYR A 25 -6.23 -8.87 33.66
CA TYR A 25 -6.58 -10.23 33.24
C TYR A 25 -7.78 -10.30 32.30
N GLY A 26 -8.55 -9.23 32.16
CA GLY A 26 -9.76 -9.18 31.33
C GLY A 26 -9.50 -9.02 29.83
N LYS A 27 -8.31 -9.26 29.31
CA LYS A 27 -8.02 -9.13 27.89
C LYS A 27 -8.73 -10.19 27.06
N VAL A 28 -9.54 -9.74 26.10
CA VAL A 28 -10.33 -10.57 25.20
C VAL A 28 -9.69 -10.64 23.82
N THR A 29 -9.80 -11.79 23.17
CA THR A 29 -9.37 -12.02 21.80
C THR A 29 -10.49 -12.69 20.98
N LEU A 30 -10.38 -12.65 19.66
CA LEU A 30 -11.20 -13.48 18.79
C LEU A 30 -10.94 -14.96 19.11
N SER A 31 -12.00 -15.76 19.12
CA SER A 31 -11.87 -17.21 19.33
C SER A 31 -11.23 -17.89 18.12
N ASN A 32 -10.29 -18.80 18.38
CA ASN A 32 -9.77 -19.73 17.37
C ASN A 32 -10.73 -20.89 17.07
N ARG A 33 -11.82 -21.01 17.84
CA ARG A 33 -12.87 -22.03 17.72
C ARG A 33 -14.23 -21.34 17.59
N PRO A 34 -14.51 -20.73 16.40
CA PRO A 34 -15.76 -20.01 16.17
C PRO A 34 -17.00 -20.91 16.26
N ASP A 35 -16.81 -22.22 16.18
CA ASP A 35 -17.84 -23.23 16.44
C ASP A 35 -18.26 -23.32 17.91
N LEU A 36 -17.41 -22.86 18.85
CA LEU A 36 -17.68 -22.89 20.28
C LEU A 36 -18.04 -21.52 20.85
N CYS A 37 -17.35 -20.48 20.44
CA CYS A 37 -17.58 -19.12 20.91
C CYS A 37 -17.03 -18.09 19.91
N GLU A 38 -17.50 -16.85 20.01
CA GLU A 38 -17.09 -15.74 19.14
C GLU A 38 -15.81 -15.07 19.66
N TYR A 39 -15.73 -14.94 20.99
CA TYR A 39 -14.62 -14.31 21.70
C TYR A 39 -14.17 -15.16 22.89
N GLN A 40 -12.93 -14.97 23.33
CA GLN A 40 -12.37 -15.73 24.44
C GLN A 40 -11.45 -14.87 25.31
N CYS A 41 -11.54 -15.06 26.62
CA CYS A 41 -10.58 -14.53 27.58
C CYS A 41 -9.83 -15.66 28.29
N ASN A 42 -8.50 -15.56 28.32
CA ASN A 42 -7.62 -16.57 28.93
C ASN A 42 -6.99 -16.08 30.24
N GLY A 43 -7.37 -14.89 30.71
CA GLY A 43 -6.74 -14.24 31.86
C GLY A 43 -6.85 -14.98 33.17
N SER A 44 -7.87 -15.81 33.35
CA SER A 44 -8.04 -16.64 34.56
C SER A 44 -6.85 -17.57 34.83
N MET A 45 -6.19 -18.06 33.76
CA MET A 45 -5.00 -18.93 33.88
C MET A 45 -3.79 -18.15 34.38
N ALA A 46 -3.63 -16.89 33.96
CA ALA A 46 -2.57 -16.03 34.48
C ALA A 46 -2.84 -15.58 35.93
N ALA A 47 -4.10 -15.19 36.21
CA ALA A 47 -4.54 -14.79 37.54
C ALA A 47 -4.39 -15.89 38.60
N ALA A 48 -4.60 -17.14 38.19
CA ALA A 48 -4.51 -18.31 39.10
C ALA A 48 -3.18 -18.40 39.86
N LYS A 49 -2.09 -18.03 39.24
CA LYS A 49 -0.75 -17.99 39.86
C LYS A 49 -0.65 -16.97 40.99
N LYS A 50 -1.25 -15.79 40.77
CA LYS A 50 -1.21 -14.69 41.73
C LYS A 50 -2.16 -14.90 42.91
N TYR A 51 -3.36 -15.39 42.61
CA TYR A 51 -4.42 -15.54 43.61
C TYR A 51 -4.44 -16.94 44.27
N HIS A 52 -3.53 -17.83 43.91
CA HIS A 52 -3.39 -19.18 44.47
C HIS A 52 -4.69 -20.00 44.49
N CYS A 53 -5.49 -19.89 43.41
CA CYS A 53 -6.72 -20.66 43.25
C CYS A 53 -6.83 -21.25 41.83
N ALA A 54 -7.68 -22.24 41.65
CA ALA A 54 -7.83 -22.90 40.36
C ALA A 54 -8.35 -21.92 39.31
N PRO A 55 -7.79 -21.90 38.06
CA PRO A 55 -8.22 -20.98 36.99
C PRO A 55 -9.73 -21.06 36.71
N ILE A 56 -10.31 -22.27 36.73
CA ILE A 56 -11.73 -22.47 36.50
C ILE A 56 -12.61 -21.82 37.58
N GLN A 57 -12.13 -21.69 38.82
CA GLN A 57 -12.86 -21.01 39.90
C GLN A 57 -12.86 -19.49 39.70
N ILE A 58 -11.76 -18.92 39.18
CA ILE A 58 -11.68 -17.52 38.81
C ILE A 58 -12.64 -17.27 37.63
N ALA A 59 -12.53 -18.09 36.56
CA ALA A 59 -13.39 -18.00 35.40
C ALA A 59 -14.88 -18.08 35.78
N GLY A 60 -15.26 -18.99 36.69
CA GLY A 60 -16.64 -19.14 37.19
C GLY A 60 -17.17 -17.86 37.85
N LYS A 61 -16.39 -17.24 38.75
CA LYS A 61 -16.79 -15.99 39.43
C LYS A 61 -16.92 -14.81 38.42
N VAL A 62 -16.01 -14.72 37.47
CA VAL A 62 -16.05 -13.67 36.45
C VAL A 62 -17.27 -13.87 35.54
N VAL A 63 -17.60 -15.11 35.17
CA VAL A 63 -18.79 -15.43 34.38
C VAL A 63 -20.09 -15.06 35.12
N GLU A 64 -20.16 -15.25 36.44
CA GLU A 64 -21.33 -14.81 37.24
C GLU A 64 -21.58 -13.29 37.14
N GLU A 65 -20.49 -12.50 37.08
CA GLU A 65 -20.60 -11.04 36.84
C GLU A 65 -20.99 -10.72 35.38
N LEU A 66 -20.41 -11.43 34.40
CA LEU A 66 -20.69 -11.22 32.98
C LEU A 66 -22.14 -11.57 32.60
N GLN A 67 -22.76 -12.52 33.29
CA GLN A 67 -24.18 -12.87 33.08
C GLN A 67 -25.16 -11.75 33.47
N LYS A 68 -24.71 -10.74 34.18
CA LYS A 68 -25.50 -9.53 34.49
C LYS A 68 -25.46 -8.47 33.41
N SER A 69 -24.59 -8.64 32.43
CA SER A 69 -24.37 -7.67 31.33
C SER A 69 -25.22 -8.02 30.11
N ASP A 70 -25.86 -7.02 29.51
CA ASP A 70 -26.67 -7.17 28.30
C ASP A 70 -25.80 -7.34 27.02
N ILE A 71 -24.48 -7.20 27.15
CA ILE A 71 -23.54 -7.36 26.02
C ILE A 71 -23.45 -8.81 25.58
N PHE A 72 -23.61 -9.75 26.51
CA PHE A 72 -23.43 -11.17 26.23
C PHE A 72 -24.75 -11.93 26.18
N GLU A 73 -24.91 -12.73 25.13
CA GLU A 73 -25.93 -13.76 25.05
C GLU A 73 -25.51 -14.99 25.86
N GLU A 74 -24.21 -15.33 25.83
CA GLU A 74 -23.62 -16.46 26.51
C GLU A 74 -22.24 -16.11 27.05
N ALA A 75 -21.99 -16.42 28.31
CA ALA A 75 -20.68 -16.39 28.93
C ALA A 75 -20.48 -17.71 29.70
N LEU A 76 -19.45 -18.48 29.35
CA LEU A 76 -19.17 -19.80 29.91
C LEU A 76 -17.73 -19.93 30.39
N ALA A 77 -17.56 -20.48 31.61
CA ALA A 77 -16.28 -20.92 32.11
C ALA A 77 -15.99 -22.36 31.63
N VAL A 78 -14.87 -22.52 30.91
CA VAL A 78 -14.48 -23.79 30.30
C VAL A 78 -13.09 -24.19 30.81
N ASN A 79 -12.92 -25.48 31.17
CA ASN A 79 -11.63 -26.00 31.64
C ASN A 79 -10.50 -25.75 30.63
N PRO A 80 -9.29 -25.40 31.10
CA PRO A 80 -8.88 -25.26 32.52
C PRO A 80 -9.18 -23.89 33.15
N GLY A 81 -9.72 -22.91 32.44
CA GLY A 81 -9.99 -21.55 32.92
C GLY A 81 -10.24 -20.58 31.77
N PHE A 82 -10.70 -21.04 30.61
CA PHE A 82 -11.15 -20.20 29.52
C PHE A 82 -12.54 -19.58 29.85
N ILE A 83 -12.71 -18.34 29.43
CA ILE A 83 -14.02 -17.68 29.42
C ILE A 83 -14.42 -17.56 27.96
N ASN A 84 -15.41 -18.33 27.54
CA ASN A 84 -15.97 -18.30 26.20
C ASN A 84 -17.17 -17.36 26.16
N LEU A 85 -17.22 -16.49 25.15
CA LEU A 85 -18.20 -15.41 25.05
C LEU A 85 -18.90 -15.43 23.70
N LYS A 86 -20.23 -15.26 23.73
CA LYS A 86 -21.03 -14.88 22.57
C LYS A 86 -21.75 -13.57 22.88
N VAL A 87 -21.64 -12.61 21.97
CA VAL A 87 -22.29 -11.30 22.14
C VAL A 87 -23.75 -11.35 21.79
N SER A 88 -24.57 -10.52 22.45
CA SER A 88 -26.00 -10.47 22.25
C SER A 88 -26.39 -9.86 20.89
N ALA A 89 -27.48 -10.32 20.32
CA ALA A 89 -28.00 -9.79 19.07
C ALA A 89 -28.30 -8.27 19.14
N PRO A 90 -28.95 -7.73 20.20
CA PRO A 90 -29.19 -6.29 20.34
C PRO A 90 -27.87 -5.46 20.37
N PHE A 91 -26.83 -5.98 21.01
CA PHE A 91 -25.55 -5.29 21.10
C PHE A 91 -24.87 -5.15 19.71
N VAL A 92 -24.83 -6.24 18.94
CA VAL A 92 -24.28 -6.23 17.57
C VAL A 92 -25.12 -5.34 16.66
N GLN A 93 -26.45 -5.42 16.75
CA GLN A 93 -27.38 -4.58 15.99
C GLN A 93 -27.13 -3.09 16.25
N ALA A 94 -27.06 -2.67 17.52
CA ALA A 94 -26.82 -1.28 17.89
C ALA A 94 -25.45 -0.78 17.41
N TYR A 95 -24.44 -1.64 17.48
CA TYR A 95 -23.10 -1.31 16.99
C TYR A 95 -23.08 -1.07 15.47
N LEU A 96 -23.70 -1.95 14.68
CA LEU A 96 -23.77 -1.80 13.23
C LEU A 96 -24.67 -0.64 12.79
N GLN A 97 -25.71 -0.33 13.57
CA GLN A 97 -26.53 0.87 13.31
C GLN A 97 -25.69 2.14 13.42
N GLN A 98 -24.85 2.26 14.45
CA GLN A 98 -23.91 3.39 14.57
C GLN A 98 -22.90 3.43 13.42
N MET A 99 -22.39 2.27 12.95
CA MET A 99 -21.53 2.21 11.77
C MET A 99 -22.23 2.70 10.51
N LEU A 100 -23.49 2.31 10.30
CA LEU A 100 -24.27 2.70 9.12
C LEU A 100 -24.54 4.20 9.07
N GLU A 101 -24.76 4.83 10.23
CA GLU A 101 -24.98 6.28 10.38
C GLU A 101 -23.70 7.11 10.28
N ASP A 102 -22.54 6.50 10.46
CA ASP A 102 -21.24 7.19 10.37
C ASP A 102 -20.73 7.15 8.92
N GLU A 103 -20.39 8.32 8.37
CA GLU A 103 -19.77 8.44 7.03
C GLU A 103 -18.46 7.65 6.91
N ARG A 104 -17.75 7.45 8.02
CA ARG A 104 -16.49 6.72 8.08
C ARG A 104 -16.63 5.30 8.61
N LEU A 105 -17.85 4.82 8.73
CA LEU A 105 -18.16 3.43 9.11
C LEU A 105 -17.51 3.01 10.43
N GLY A 106 -17.49 3.90 11.41
CA GLY A 106 -16.92 3.66 12.73
C GLY A 106 -15.40 3.85 12.84
N CYS A 107 -14.74 4.33 11.79
CA CYS A 107 -13.31 4.65 11.82
C CYS A 107 -13.06 6.09 12.22
N ASP A 108 -12.50 6.33 13.39
CA ASP A 108 -12.07 7.65 13.81
C ASP A 108 -10.84 8.11 13.02
N LYS A 109 -10.69 9.44 12.87
CA LYS A 109 -9.43 10.00 12.40
C LYS A 109 -8.42 10.02 13.55
N ALA A 110 -7.14 9.94 13.21
CA ALA A 110 -6.06 10.07 14.16
C ALA A 110 -6.23 11.34 15.02
N ALA A 111 -6.18 11.17 16.34
CA ALA A 111 -6.29 12.29 17.29
C ALA A 111 -5.11 13.29 17.13
N ASN A 112 -3.94 12.76 16.80
CA ASN A 112 -2.72 13.52 16.52
C ASN A 112 -2.25 13.19 15.09
N PRO A 113 -2.75 13.90 14.05
CA PRO A 113 -2.36 13.67 12.68
C PRO A 113 -0.87 13.90 12.46
N LYS A 114 -0.18 12.92 11.89
CA LYS A 114 1.23 13.02 11.47
C LYS A 114 1.33 13.54 10.04
N THR A 115 2.44 14.21 9.70
CA THR A 115 2.87 14.44 8.33
C THR A 115 3.81 13.31 7.94
N ILE A 116 3.43 12.50 6.97
CA ILE A 116 4.16 11.30 6.53
C ILE A 116 4.51 11.44 5.06
N ILE A 117 5.79 11.40 4.73
CA ILE A 117 6.26 11.28 3.34
C ILE A 117 6.40 9.80 3.03
N ILE A 118 5.81 9.38 1.93
CA ILE A 118 5.99 8.04 1.40
C ILE A 118 6.69 8.11 0.05
N ASP A 119 7.86 7.50 -0.02
CA ASP A 119 8.72 7.43 -1.20
C ASP A 119 8.47 6.10 -1.90
N TYR A 120 7.93 6.16 -3.11
CA TYR A 120 7.56 4.96 -3.87
C TYR A 120 7.52 5.21 -5.38
N GLY A 121 7.60 4.14 -6.15
CA GLY A 121 7.43 4.16 -7.60
C GLY A 121 8.66 4.59 -8.40
N GLY A 122 9.68 5.21 -7.80
CA GLY A 122 10.83 5.90 -8.40
C GLY A 122 11.55 5.24 -9.60
N PRO A 123 11.06 5.37 -10.84
CA PRO A 123 11.73 4.86 -12.03
C PRO A 123 12.85 5.81 -12.49
N ASN A 124 13.79 5.25 -13.23
CA ASN A 124 14.71 6.10 -13.99
C ASN A 124 13.98 6.75 -15.17
N VAL A 125 14.21 8.03 -15.39
CA VAL A 125 13.72 8.73 -16.59
C VAL A 125 14.26 8.11 -17.88
N ALA A 126 13.60 8.36 -19.01
CA ALA A 126 13.96 7.81 -20.32
C ALA A 126 13.94 6.26 -20.38
N LYS A 127 13.23 5.61 -19.48
CA LYS A 127 12.99 4.16 -19.52
C LYS A 127 11.49 3.90 -19.39
N PRO A 128 10.95 2.93 -20.16
CA PRO A 128 9.56 2.54 -19.99
C PRO A 128 9.33 1.92 -18.62
N LEU A 129 8.15 2.12 -18.07
CA LEU A 129 7.72 1.38 -16.90
C LEU A 129 7.60 -0.12 -17.25
N HIS A 130 8.20 -0.93 -16.42
CA HIS A 130 8.11 -2.38 -16.53
C HIS A 130 7.53 -2.98 -15.24
N VAL A 131 7.19 -4.26 -15.29
CA VAL A 131 6.56 -4.97 -14.18
C VAL A 131 7.36 -4.91 -12.86
N GLY A 132 8.66 -4.67 -12.91
CA GLY A 132 9.48 -4.46 -11.72
C GLY A 132 9.15 -3.18 -10.93
N HIS A 133 8.54 -2.17 -11.57
CA HIS A 133 8.09 -0.94 -10.91
C HIS A 133 6.68 -1.08 -10.29
N LEU A 134 5.93 -2.11 -10.69
CA LEU A 134 4.54 -2.31 -10.31
C LEU A 134 4.36 -2.38 -8.79
N ARG A 135 5.16 -3.21 -8.12
CA ARG A 135 5.01 -3.47 -6.68
C ARG A 135 5.20 -2.22 -5.84
N SER A 136 6.27 -1.47 -6.09
CA SER A 136 6.52 -0.21 -5.38
C SER A 136 5.33 0.75 -5.54
N ALA A 137 4.85 0.94 -6.77
CA ALA A 137 3.75 1.84 -7.07
C ALA A 137 2.44 1.44 -6.38
N ILE A 138 2.04 0.17 -6.49
CA ILE A 138 0.78 -0.34 -5.93
C ILE A 138 0.79 -0.36 -4.41
N ILE A 139 1.87 -0.84 -3.79
CA ILE A 139 2.01 -0.89 -2.34
C ILE A 139 2.04 0.53 -1.77
N GLY A 140 2.87 1.40 -2.35
CA GLY A 140 2.99 2.78 -1.89
C GLY A 140 1.69 3.57 -1.99
N GLU A 141 0.98 3.46 -3.11
CA GLU A 141 -0.33 4.09 -3.29
C GLU A 141 -1.35 3.60 -2.27
N SER A 142 -1.43 2.29 -2.02
CA SER A 142 -2.35 1.74 -1.03
C SER A 142 -2.01 2.19 0.39
N VAL A 143 -0.74 2.22 0.78
CA VAL A 143 -0.30 2.73 2.09
C VAL A 143 -0.62 4.22 2.23
N LYS A 144 -0.40 5.02 1.17
CA LYS A 144 -0.78 6.44 1.16
C LYS A 144 -2.27 6.64 1.37
N ARG A 145 -3.11 5.92 0.63
CA ARG A 145 -4.58 5.99 0.76
C ARG A 145 -5.03 5.55 2.15
N LEU A 146 -4.46 4.47 2.67
CA LEU A 146 -4.73 3.96 4.01
C LEU A 146 -4.39 5.00 5.10
N GLY A 147 -3.23 5.66 5.01
CA GLY A 147 -2.83 6.72 5.93
C GLY A 147 -3.74 7.95 5.84
N ARG A 148 -4.17 8.35 4.64
CA ARG A 148 -5.17 9.42 4.44
C ARG A 148 -6.52 9.05 5.05
N PHE A 149 -6.95 7.81 4.84
CA PHE A 149 -8.18 7.32 5.47
C PHE A 149 -8.04 7.28 7.00
N ALA A 150 -6.90 6.92 7.55
CA ALA A 150 -6.62 6.98 8.99
C ALA A 150 -6.54 8.44 9.54
N GLY A 151 -6.54 9.45 8.68
CA GLY A 151 -6.57 10.87 9.07
C GLY A 151 -5.20 11.54 9.17
N HIS A 152 -4.15 10.92 8.60
CA HIS A 152 -2.80 11.50 8.51
C HIS A 152 -2.63 12.34 7.24
N LYS A 153 -1.70 13.28 7.26
CA LYS A 153 -1.25 14.02 6.08
C LYS A 153 -0.20 13.18 5.36
N MET A 154 -0.60 12.47 4.32
CA MET A 154 0.28 11.66 3.49
C MET A 154 0.75 12.46 2.27
N ILE A 155 2.07 12.48 2.04
CA ILE A 155 2.71 13.11 0.87
C ILE A 155 3.42 12.02 0.09
N GLY A 156 2.90 11.69 -1.08
CA GLY A 156 3.51 10.71 -2.00
C GLY A 156 4.58 11.36 -2.86
N ASP A 157 5.81 10.86 -2.79
CA ASP A 157 6.96 11.34 -3.58
C ASP A 157 7.47 10.22 -4.49
N ILE A 158 7.60 10.50 -5.80
CA ILE A 158 8.04 9.49 -6.75
C ILE A 158 9.57 9.33 -6.79
N HIS A 159 10.34 10.30 -6.45
CA HIS A 159 11.81 10.34 -6.47
C HIS A 159 12.49 9.69 -7.69
N LEU A 160 12.50 10.43 -8.81
CA LEU A 160 12.98 9.94 -10.11
C LEU A 160 14.51 9.79 -10.17
N GLY A 161 14.98 8.74 -10.84
CA GLY A 161 16.39 8.63 -11.25
C GLY A 161 16.65 9.46 -12.49
N ASP A 162 17.02 10.72 -12.31
CA ASP A 162 17.20 11.72 -13.36
C ASP A 162 18.61 12.32 -13.38
N TRP A 163 19.57 11.67 -12.74
CA TRP A 163 20.92 12.17 -12.56
C TRP A 163 21.99 11.10 -12.86
N GLY A 164 23.20 11.53 -13.20
CA GLY A 164 24.35 10.66 -13.41
C GLY A 164 24.58 10.22 -14.85
N LEU A 165 25.38 9.16 -15.03
CA LEU A 165 25.90 8.70 -16.33
C LEU A 165 24.80 8.38 -17.36
N GLN A 166 23.63 7.97 -16.91
CA GLN A 166 22.50 7.69 -17.80
C GLN A 166 22.12 8.93 -18.63
N MET A 167 22.12 10.11 -18.02
CA MET A 167 21.81 11.36 -18.73
C MET A 167 22.90 11.69 -19.76
N GLY A 168 24.17 11.53 -19.39
CA GLY A 168 25.29 11.71 -20.32
C GLY A 168 25.22 10.75 -21.51
N LEU A 169 24.88 9.49 -21.30
CA LEU A 169 24.69 8.51 -22.36
C LEU A 169 23.61 8.90 -23.35
N ILE A 170 22.46 9.37 -22.86
CA ILE A 170 21.34 9.82 -23.72
C ILE A 170 21.77 11.05 -24.54
N ILE A 171 22.40 12.02 -23.90
CA ILE A 171 22.85 13.26 -24.56
C ILE A 171 23.91 12.95 -25.62
N THR A 172 24.85 12.07 -25.33
CA THR A 172 25.89 11.64 -26.27
C THR A 172 25.30 10.95 -27.49
N GLU A 173 24.38 9.99 -27.29
CA GLU A 173 23.72 9.31 -28.41
C GLU A 173 22.88 10.28 -29.24
N LEU A 174 22.16 11.21 -28.61
CA LEU A 174 21.41 12.24 -29.30
C LEU A 174 22.34 13.12 -30.15
N LYS A 175 23.48 13.52 -29.63
CA LYS A 175 24.50 14.29 -30.35
C LYS A 175 25.05 13.55 -31.58
N HIS A 176 25.28 12.24 -31.43
CA HIS A 176 25.69 11.40 -32.56
C HIS A 176 24.62 11.23 -33.64
N ARG A 177 23.36 11.18 -33.26
CA ARG A 177 22.21 11.04 -34.19
C ARG A 177 21.83 12.37 -34.85
N LYS A 178 21.88 13.46 -34.11
CA LYS A 178 21.42 14.80 -34.51
C LYS A 178 22.43 15.90 -34.12
N PRO A 179 23.67 15.86 -34.70
CA PRO A 179 24.74 16.79 -34.30
C PRO A 179 24.44 18.25 -34.66
N GLU A 180 23.51 18.50 -35.57
CA GLU A 180 23.09 19.83 -36.01
C GLU A 180 22.17 20.57 -35.02
N LEU A 181 21.75 19.92 -33.95
CA LEU A 181 20.88 20.56 -32.97
C LEU A 181 21.59 21.69 -32.21
N PRO A 182 20.90 22.80 -31.94
CA PRO A 182 21.52 23.99 -31.32
C PRO A 182 22.06 23.73 -29.89
N TYR A 183 21.66 22.63 -29.27
CA TYR A 183 22.12 22.23 -27.93
C TYR A 183 23.61 21.85 -27.90
N PHE A 184 24.19 21.49 -29.05
CA PHE A 184 25.55 21.01 -29.22
C PHE A 184 26.46 22.03 -29.88
N ASP A 185 25.94 23.21 -30.24
CA ASP A 185 26.67 24.34 -30.77
C ASP A 185 27.13 25.27 -29.64
N GLU A 186 28.43 25.33 -29.41
CA GLU A 186 29.02 26.14 -28.34
C GLU A 186 28.82 27.66 -28.55
N ASP A 187 28.63 28.09 -29.79
CA ASP A 187 28.43 29.50 -30.15
C ASP A 187 26.94 29.90 -30.12
N PHE A 188 26.05 28.97 -29.89
CA PHE A 188 24.60 29.24 -29.87
C PHE A 188 24.20 30.09 -28.66
N SER A 189 23.79 31.32 -28.92
CA SER A 189 23.35 32.30 -27.89
C SER A 189 21.84 32.55 -27.86
N GLY A 190 21.06 31.93 -28.78
CA GLY A 190 19.63 32.07 -28.88
C GLY A 190 18.82 31.35 -27.79
N GLU A 191 17.49 31.42 -27.86
CA GLU A 191 16.61 30.58 -27.06
C GLU A 191 16.55 29.18 -27.67
N TYR A 192 16.64 28.15 -26.83
CA TYR A 192 16.45 26.77 -27.27
C TYR A 192 15.01 26.49 -27.64
N PRO A 193 14.75 25.58 -28.62
CA PRO A 193 13.40 25.16 -28.99
C PRO A 193 12.60 24.70 -27.76
N LYS A 194 11.33 25.06 -27.71
CA LYS A 194 10.42 24.61 -26.64
C LYS A 194 9.98 23.17 -26.81
N GLU A 195 9.94 22.70 -28.06
CA GLU A 195 9.60 21.31 -28.38
C GLU A 195 10.83 20.41 -28.23
N ALA A 196 10.62 19.23 -27.64
CA ALA A 196 11.67 18.25 -27.49
C ALA A 196 12.16 17.75 -28.87
N PRO A 197 13.49 17.56 -29.06
CA PRO A 197 14.04 17.06 -30.32
C PRO A 197 13.83 15.54 -30.51
N PHE A 198 13.07 14.90 -29.65
CA PHE A 198 12.79 13.46 -29.62
C PHE A 198 11.40 13.19 -29.01
N THR A 199 10.85 12.02 -29.33
CA THR A 199 9.67 11.43 -28.70
C THR A 199 10.07 10.49 -27.58
N ILE A 200 9.08 10.03 -26.77
CA ILE A 200 9.34 8.99 -25.74
C ILE A 200 9.84 7.69 -26.37
N SER A 201 9.30 7.30 -27.53
CA SER A 201 9.74 6.08 -28.24
C SER A 201 11.20 6.17 -28.70
N GLU A 202 11.63 7.35 -29.17
CA GLU A 202 13.05 7.58 -29.50
C GLU A 202 13.94 7.52 -28.25
N LEU A 203 13.52 8.06 -27.10
CA LEU A 203 14.28 7.97 -25.84
C LEU A 203 14.44 6.53 -25.36
N GLU A 204 13.39 5.72 -25.51
CA GLU A 204 13.40 4.30 -25.17
C GLU A 204 14.37 3.48 -26.00
N GLU A 205 14.66 3.93 -27.22
CA GLU A 205 15.68 3.33 -28.12
C GLU A 205 17.08 3.90 -27.86
N ILE A 206 17.19 5.21 -27.64
CA ILE A 206 18.47 5.93 -27.45
C ILE A 206 19.24 5.37 -26.26
N TYR A 207 18.62 5.21 -25.10
CA TYR A 207 19.34 4.79 -23.90
C TYR A 207 19.92 3.36 -23.98
N PRO A 208 19.19 2.31 -24.38
CA PRO A 208 19.76 0.98 -24.54
C PRO A 208 20.90 0.93 -25.56
N THR A 209 20.75 1.67 -26.67
CA THR A 209 21.79 1.78 -27.70
C THR A 209 23.05 2.40 -27.13
N ALA A 210 22.93 3.54 -26.46
CA ALA A 210 24.04 4.23 -25.81
C ALA A 210 24.72 3.37 -24.74
N SER A 211 23.91 2.69 -23.93
CA SER A 211 24.40 1.80 -22.86
C SER A 211 25.15 0.59 -23.42
N ALA A 212 24.70 -0.01 -24.50
CA ALA A 212 25.40 -1.12 -25.16
C ALA A 212 26.72 -0.66 -25.75
N ARG A 213 26.70 0.45 -26.51
CA ARG A 213 27.88 1.03 -27.15
C ARG A 213 28.96 1.44 -26.15
N SER A 214 28.56 2.02 -25.01
CA SER A 214 29.51 2.45 -23.97
C SER A 214 30.28 1.31 -23.29
N LYS A 215 29.81 0.06 -23.43
CA LYS A 215 30.49 -1.13 -22.91
C LYS A 215 31.55 -1.66 -23.86
N GLU A 216 31.42 -1.37 -25.15
CA GLU A 216 32.29 -1.85 -26.22
C GLU A 216 33.29 -0.78 -26.71
N ASP A 217 32.92 0.50 -26.55
CA ASP A 217 33.70 1.65 -27.03
C ASP A 217 34.05 2.58 -25.86
N GLU A 218 35.30 2.53 -25.43
CA GLU A 218 35.83 3.35 -24.33
C GLU A 218 35.81 4.85 -24.66
N ALA A 219 36.07 5.23 -25.92
CA ALA A 219 36.02 6.62 -26.35
C ALA A 219 34.60 7.19 -26.24
N TYR A 220 33.60 6.42 -26.65
CA TYR A 220 32.19 6.76 -26.50
C TYR A 220 31.80 6.89 -25.04
N ARG A 221 32.26 5.97 -24.19
CA ARG A 221 32.02 6.04 -22.74
C ARG A 221 32.59 7.30 -22.12
N ASN A 222 33.82 7.68 -22.51
CA ASN A 222 34.46 8.89 -22.02
C ASN A 222 33.69 10.14 -22.47
N GLU A 223 33.18 10.18 -23.71
CA GLU A 223 32.29 11.26 -24.18
C GLU A 223 31.01 11.36 -23.35
N ALA A 224 30.41 10.23 -23.00
CA ALA A 224 29.23 10.21 -22.13
C ALA A 224 29.53 10.66 -20.69
N MET A 225 30.72 10.36 -20.17
CA MET A 225 31.19 10.88 -18.89
C MET A 225 31.40 12.39 -18.93
N GLU A 226 31.99 12.91 -20.02
CA GLU A 226 32.12 14.35 -20.27
C GLU A 226 30.76 15.04 -20.36
N ALA A 227 29.80 14.46 -21.10
CA ALA A 227 28.45 14.98 -21.20
C ALA A 227 27.77 15.02 -19.83
N THR A 228 27.97 13.98 -19.00
CA THR A 228 27.47 13.94 -17.61
C THR A 228 28.07 15.08 -16.80
N TYR A 229 29.39 15.30 -16.88
CA TYR A 229 30.08 16.39 -16.21
C TYR A 229 29.52 17.75 -16.62
N LEU A 230 29.36 17.99 -17.93
CA LEU A 230 28.81 19.23 -18.49
C LEU A 230 27.39 19.52 -18.01
N VAL A 231 26.51 18.49 -17.97
CA VAL A 231 25.18 18.61 -17.37
C VAL A 231 25.28 19.05 -15.92
N GLN A 232 26.11 18.37 -15.14
CA GLN A 232 26.23 18.61 -13.69
C GLN A 232 26.85 19.98 -13.38
N HIS A 233 27.64 20.56 -14.30
CA HIS A 233 28.27 21.87 -14.14
C HIS A 233 27.52 22.99 -14.89
N GLY A 234 26.28 22.73 -15.31
CA GLY A 234 25.40 23.78 -15.81
C GLY A 234 25.65 24.20 -17.26
N HIS A 235 26.22 23.32 -18.09
CA HIS A 235 26.37 23.60 -19.53
C HIS A 235 24.99 23.84 -20.15
N ARG A 236 24.77 25.01 -20.69
CA ARG A 236 23.47 25.54 -21.09
C ARG A 236 22.71 24.64 -22.07
N GLY A 237 23.38 24.14 -23.11
CA GLY A 237 22.75 23.24 -24.11
C GLY A 237 22.38 21.91 -23.53
N TYR A 238 23.26 21.31 -22.73
CA TYR A 238 23.03 19.99 -22.13
C TYR A 238 21.97 20.04 -21.02
N GLN A 239 21.90 21.13 -20.27
CA GLN A 239 20.81 21.39 -19.32
C GLN A 239 19.45 21.52 -20.03
N ALA A 240 19.41 22.14 -21.20
CA ALA A 240 18.19 22.24 -22.00
C ALA A 240 17.75 20.85 -22.52
N VAL A 241 18.70 20.00 -22.95
CA VAL A 241 18.37 18.61 -23.32
C VAL A 241 17.87 17.82 -22.11
N LEU A 242 18.51 17.94 -20.95
CA LEU A 242 18.04 17.30 -19.71
C LEU A 242 16.59 17.69 -19.39
N GLN A 243 16.26 18.98 -19.52
CA GLN A 243 14.90 19.45 -19.28
C GLN A 243 13.89 18.82 -20.25
N HIS A 244 14.25 18.63 -21.52
CA HIS A 244 13.42 17.92 -22.49
C HIS A 244 13.24 16.43 -22.14
N ILE A 245 14.31 15.76 -21.72
CA ILE A 245 14.26 14.37 -21.25
C ILE A 245 13.29 14.25 -20.09
N LEU A 246 13.37 15.14 -19.10
CA LEU A 246 12.47 15.16 -17.95
C LEU A 246 11.01 15.41 -18.37
N ASN A 247 10.75 16.43 -19.18
CA ASN A 247 9.40 16.79 -19.60
C ASN A 247 8.71 15.63 -20.35
N VAL A 248 9.41 15.02 -21.31
CA VAL A 248 8.86 13.89 -22.09
C VAL A 248 8.66 12.66 -21.19
N SER A 249 9.64 12.33 -20.35
CA SER A 249 9.56 11.17 -19.47
C SER A 249 8.47 11.32 -18.41
N VAL A 250 8.39 12.47 -17.75
CA VAL A 250 7.36 12.72 -16.72
C VAL A 250 5.96 12.70 -17.30
N ALA A 251 5.75 13.24 -18.51
CA ALA A 251 4.44 13.18 -19.18
C ALA A 251 3.99 11.74 -19.45
N ASP A 252 4.90 10.89 -19.92
CA ASP A 252 4.63 9.46 -20.13
C ASP A 252 4.40 8.70 -18.83
N LEU A 253 5.24 8.93 -17.83
CA LEU A 253 5.08 8.32 -16.50
C LEU A 253 3.74 8.67 -15.86
N LYS A 254 3.30 9.93 -15.95
CA LYS A 254 1.99 10.37 -15.44
C LYS A 254 0.85 9.60 -16.09
N LYS A 255 0.90 9.42 -17.42
CA LYS A 255 -0.09 8.63 -18.16
C LYS A 255 -0.13 7.18 -17.68
N ASN A 256 1.04 6.54 -17.57
CA ASN A 256 1.15 5.14 -17.16
C ASN A 256 0.71 4.92 -15.70
N TYR A 257 1.06 5.84 -14.79
CA TYR A 257 0.60 5.75 -13.40
C TYR A 257 -0.90 6.04 -13.25
N ALA A 258 -1.46 6.94 -14.07
CA ALA A 258 -2.90 7.17 -14.11
C ALA A 258 -3.67 5.90 -14.49
N ASN A 259 -3.16 5.10 -15.45
CA ASN A 259 -3.75 3.80 -15.82
C ASN A 259 -3.73 2.79 -14.65
N LEU A 260 -2.82 2.96 -13.69
CA LEU A 260 -2.77 2.19 -12.45
C LEU A 260 -3.59 2.81 -11.31
N GLN A 261 -4.22 3.96 -11.52
CA GLN A 261 -4.81 4.77 -10.44
C GLN A 261 -3.80 5.04 -9.31
N VAL A 262 -2.57 5.39 -9.68
CA VAL A 262 -1.48 5.80 -8.79
C VAL A 262 -1.17 7.27 -9.00
N GLU A 263 -1.16 8.05 -7.93
CA GLU A 263 -0.93 9.49 -7.96
C GLU A 263 0.17 9.90 -6.99
N PHE A 264 0.99 10.86 -7.40
CA PHE A 264 2.03 11.45 -6.57
C PHE A 264 1.75 12.92 -6.30
N ASP A 265 2.03 13.35 -5.07
CA ASP A 265 1.96 14.75 -4.68
C ASP A 265 3.22 15.51 -5.10
N LEU A 266 4.37 14.82 -5.08
CA LEU A 266 5.67 15.36 -5.47
C LEU A 266 6.28 14.55 -6.61
N TRP A 267 6.78 15.28 -7.60
CA TRP A 267 7.54 14.75 -8.74
C TRP A 267 8.98 15.25 -8.64
N LYS A 268 9.70 14.70 -7.64
CA LYS A 268 11.09 15.03 -7.34
C LYS A 268 12.03 14.00 -7.96
N GLY A 269 13.31 14.34 -8.02
CA GLY A 269 14.35 13.46 -8.53
C GLY A 269 15.66 13.60 -7.77
N GLU A 270 16.63 12.78 -8.14
CA GLU A 270 17.98 12.85 -7.61
C GLU A 270 18.64 14.22 -7.87
N SER A 271 18.25 14.89 -8.98
CA SER A 271 18.74 16.23 -9.32
C SER A 271 18.29 17.30 -8.31
N ASP A 272 17.09 17.18 -7.74
CA ASP A 272 16.58 18.12 -6.72
C ASP A 272 17.40 18.10 -5.42
N ALA A 273 18.02 16.97 -5.10
CA ALA A 273 18.85 16.80 -3.91
C ALA A 273 20.27 17.37 -4.07
N GLN A 274 20.75 17.55 -5.30
CA GLN A 274 22.13 17.98 -5.57
C GLN A 274 22.53 19.29 -4.86
N PRO A 275 21.70 20.34 -4.81
CA PRO A 275 22.05 21.58 -4.12
C PRO A 275 22.35 21.42 -2.62
N TYR A 276 21.88 20.36 -1.99
CA TYR A 276 22.06 20.10 -0.55
C TYR A 276 23.38 19.35 -0.25
N ILE A 277 23.99 18.70 -1.24
CA ILE A 277 25.17 17.84 -1.05
C ILE A 277 26.40 18.62 -0.54
N PRO A 278 26.80 19.79 -1.11
CA PRO A 278 28.00 20.50 -0.65
C PRO A 278 27.94 20.86 0.83
N ASP A 279 26.80 21.39 1.29
CA ASP A 279 26.62 21.77 2.68
C ASP A 279 26.55 20.56 3.61
N LEU A 280 25.92 19.47 3.17
CA LEU A 280 25.90 18.20 3.88
C LEU A 280 27.31 17.66 4.10
N VAL A 281 28.10 17.56 3.04
CA VAL A 281 29.50 17.06 3.11
C VAL A 281 30.35 17.93 4.02
N ARG A 282 30.22 19.26 3.88
CA ARG A 282 30.94 20.21 4.74
C ARG A 282 30.58 19.99 6.20
N MET A 283 29.28 19.93 6.54
CA MET A 283 28.81 19.73 7.91
C MET A 283 29.33 18.41 8.50
N LEU A 284 29.30 17.31 7.73
CA LEU A 284 29.79 16.01 8.19
C LEU A 284 31.29 16.03 8.52
N LYS A 285 32.10 16.76 7.73
CA LYS A 285 33.53 16.93 8.00
C LYS A 285 33.79 17.85 9.19
N GLU A 286 33.18 19.03 9.24
CA GLU A 286 33.40 20.02 10.31
C GLU A 286 32.97 19.52 11.68
N LYS A 287 31.92 18.74 11.77
CA LYS A 287 31.47 18.14 13.02
C LYS A 287 32.20 16.84 13.39
N GLY A 288 33.13 16.38 12.55
CA GLY A 288 33.92 15.17 12.81
C GLY A 288 33.17 13.86 12.68
N PHE A 289 32.01 13.83 12.02
CA PHE A 289 31.28 12.59 11.75
C PHE A 289 31.89 11.78 10.62
N ALA A 290 32.40 12.47 9.57
CA ALA A 290 33.00 11.84 8.41
C ALA A 290 34.52 11.83 8.52
N TYR A 291 35.13 10.73 8.10
CA TYR A 291 36.56 10.53 8.06
C TYR A 291 36.99 9.84 6.74
N GLU A 292 38.25 9.96 6.39
CA GLU A 292 38.81 9.30 5.19
C GLU A 292 39.17 7.83 5.49
N SER A 293 38.69 6.93 4.63
CA SER A 293 39.01 5.52 4.64
C SER A 293 39.26 5.03 3.23
N GLU A 294 40.46 4.52 2.96
CA GLU A 294 40.88 4.05 1.63
C GLU A 294 40.66 5.10 0.51
N GLY A 295 40.82 6.37 0.84
CA GLY A 295 40.60 7.51 -0.07
C GLY A 295 39.12 7.95 -0.20
N ALA A 296 38.16 7.19 0.32
CA ALA A 296 36.76 7.57 0.33
C ALA A 296 36.39 8.31 1.62
N LEU A 297 35.38 9.18 1.55
CA LEU A 297 34.81 9.83 2.74
C LEU A 297 33.65 8.97 3.28
N VAL A 298 33.73 8.56 4.53
CA VAL A 298 32.75 7.65 5.14
C VAL A 298 32.31 8.11 6.53
N VAL A 299 31.11 7.66 6.95
CA VAL A 299 30.59 7.80 8.32
C VAL A 299 30.39 6.42 8.91
N ASP A 300 31.00 6.15 10.06
CA ASP A 300 30.78 4.90 10.79
C ASP A 300 29.35 4.85 11.34
N VAL A 301 28.64 3.77 11.04
CA VAL A 301 27.23 3.54 11.42
C VAL A 301 27.05 2.22 12.19
N LYS A 302 28.14 1.59 12.60
CA LYS A 302 28.11 0.37 13.40
C LYS A 302 27.49 0.63 14.78
N GLU A 303 26.66 -0.28 15.25
CA GLU A 303 26.06 -0.29 16.59
C GLU A 303 26.53 -1.52 17.39
N GLU A 304 26.59 -1.38 18.71
CA GLU A 304 27.01 -2.49 19.60
C GLU A 304 26.08 -3.71 19.54
N THR A 305 24.83 -3.50 19.12
CA THR A 305 23.81 -4.54 18.99
C THR A 305 23.88 -5.32 17.68
N ASP A 306 24.78 -4.93 16.78
CA ASP A 306 24.89 -5.58 15.47
C ASP A 306 25.36 -7.02 15.59
N THR A 307 24.56 -7.94 15.07
CA THR A 307 24.89 -9.38 14.97
C THR A 307 25.66 -9.71 13.68
N LYS A 308 25.66 -8.79 12.71
CA LYS A 308 26.36 -8.89 11.42
C LYS A 308 27.18 -7.63 11.21
N GLU A 309 28.22 -7.73 10.40
CA GLU A 309 29.01 -6.57 10.02
C GLU A 309 28.15 -5.58 9.22
N VAL A 310 28.13 -4.33 9.68
CA VAL A 310 27.50 -3.20 8.97
C VAL A 310 28.63 -2.30 8.49
N PRO A 311 28.87 -2.22 7.15
CA PRO A 311 29.90 -1.36 6.60
C PRO A 311 29.60 0.12 6.87
N PRO A 312 30.63 0.99 6.91
CA PRO A 312 30.45 2.43 7.03
C PRO A 312 29.57 2.98 5.90
N CYS A 313 28.83 4.04 6.19
CA CYS A 313 28.04 4.78 5.21
C CYS A 313 29.00 5.62 4.33
N MET A 314 29.12 5.28 3.05
CA MET A 314 29.99 5.99 2.12
C MET A 314 29.33 7.29 1.68
N ILE A 315 30.03 8.42 1.89
CA ILE A 315 29.55 9.76 1.55
C ILE A 315 30.12 10.24 0.20
N LEU A 316 31.43 10.06 -0.02
CA LEU A 316 32.08 10.37 -1.31
C LEU A 316 33.03 9.24 -1.67
N LYS A 317 33.13 8.95 -2.97
CA LYS A 317 34.15 8.06 -3.52
C LYS A 317 35.53 8.67 -3.41
N SER A 318 36.57 7.88 -3.69
CA SER A 318 37.96 8.34 -3.72
C SER A 318 38.25 9.41 -4.78
N ASP A 319 37.46 9.50 -5.83
CA ASP A 319 37.53 10.55 -6.85
C ASP A 319 36.70 11.81 -6.48
N GLY A 320 36.08 11.82 -5.29
CA GLY A 320 35.23 12.92 -4.81
C GLY A 320 33.79 12.90 -5.34
N ALA A 321 33.41 11.91 -6.14
CA ALA A 321 32.03 11.79 -6.65
C ALA A 321 31.06 11.34 -5.57
N SER A 322 29.83 11.88 -5.63
CA SER A 322 28.70 11.45 -4.80
C SER A 322 28.17 10.09 -5.25
N LEU A 323 27.44 9.43 -4.33
CA LEU A 323 26.83 8.12 -4.48
C LEU A 323 25.33 8.20 -4.22
N TYR A 324 24.60 7.10 -4.45
CA TYR A 324 23.21 6.97 -4.03
C TYR A 324 23.02 7.29 -2.54
N THR A 325 23.92 6.83 -1.68
CA THR A 325 23.91 7.13 -0.24
C THR A 325 23.94 8.64 0.04
N THR A 326 24.78 9.37 -0.69
CA THR A 326 24.90 10.83 -0.56
C THR A 326 23.61 11.52 -0.99
N THR A 327 23.06 11.07 -2.13
CA THR A 327 21.81 11.61 -2.68
C THR A 327 20.65 11.35 -1.74
N ASP A 328 20.52 10.13 -1.17
CA ASP A 328 19.47 9.79 -0.22
C ASP A 328 19.56 10.62 1.07
N LEU A 329 20.77 10.83 1.62
CA LEU A 329 20.98 11.71 2.76
C LEU A 329 20.62 13.16 2.43
N ALA A 330 20.99 13.66 1.25
CA ALA A 330 20.63 14.99 0.80
C ALA A 330 19.12 15.15 0.60
N THR A 331 18.45 14.10 0.11
CA THR A 331 16.99 14.05 -0.01
C THR A 331 16.31 14.11 1.37
N ILE A 332 16.87 13.44 2.37
CA ILE A 332 16.38 13.56 3.76
C ILE A 332 16.51 15.00 4.24
N VAL A 333 17.67 15.67 3.98
CA VAL A 333 17.86 17.08 4.33
C VAL A 333 16.82 17.97 3.66
N GLU A 334 16.56 17.78 2.36
CA GLU A 334 15.54 18.52 1.62
C GLU A 334 14.15 18.32 2.26
N ARG A 335 13.76 17.07 2.51
CA ARG A 335 12.46 16.72 3.09
C ARG A 335 12.26 17.31 4.47
N MET A 336 13.26 17.24 5.33
CA MET A 336 13.23 17.86 6.67
C MET A 336 13.09 19.38 6.59
N LYS A 337 13.82 20.02 5.66
CA LYS A 337 13.79 21.47 5.47
C LYS A 337 12.46 21.97 4.92
N LEU A 338 11.88 21.27 3.93
CA LEU A 338 10.69 21.73 3.22
C LEU A 338 9.37 21.30 3.87
N TYR A 339 9.32 20.12 4.47
CA TYR A 339 8.06 19.50 4.90
C TYR A 339 8.01 19.18 6.40
N ARG A 340 9.14 19.07 7.07
CA ARG A 340 9.25 18.65 8.48
C ARG A 340 8.37 17.45 8.80
N PRO A 341 8.57 16.32 8.13
CA PRO A 341 7.74 15.14 8.33
C PRO A 341 7.98 14.52 9.71
N ASP A 342 6.91 13.98 10.30
CA ASP A 342 7.01 13.11 11.48
C ASP A 342 7.54 11.72 11.12
N GLU A 343 7.33 11.32 9.86
CA GLU A 343 7.72 10.00 9.38
C GLU A 343 8.06 10.04 7.89
N ILE A 344 9.08 9.28 7.49
CA ILE A 344 9.41 9.02 6.08
C ILE A 344 9.44 7.51 5.86
N VAL A 345 8.61 7.03 4.94
CA VAL A 345 8.51 5.61 4.58
C VAL A 345 9.09 5.40 3.18
N TYR A 346 10.02 4.46 3.04
CA TYR A 346 10.63 4.09 1.76
C TYR A 346 10.11 2.74 1.30
N VAL A 347 9.37 2.73 0.19
CA VAL A 347 8.79 1.51 -0.42
C VAL A 347 9.68 1.06 -1.56
N VAL A 348 10.61 0.18 -1.26
CA VAL A 348 11.70 -0.23 -2.15
C VAL A 348 11.93 -1.74 -2.14
N ASP A 349 12.71 -2.26 -3.08
CA ASP A 349 13.08 -3.67 -3.11
C ASP A 349 13.83 -4.09 -1.83
N LYS A 350 13.41 -5.20 -1.22
CA LYS A 350 14.00 -5.72 0.04
C LYS A 350 15.51 -5.93 -0.01
N ARG A 351 16.08 -6.09 -1.22
CA ARG A 351 17.53 -6.23 -1.40
C ARG A 351 18.31 -4.96 -1.06
N GLN A 352 17.63 -3.81 -0.96
CA GLN A 352 18.23 -2.53 -0.57
C GLN A 352 18.24 -2.30 0.95
N GLU A 353 17.83 -3.27 1.76
CA GLU A 353 17.72 -3.12 3.21
C GLU A 353 19.00 -2.62 3.86
N MET A 354 20.17 -3.20 3.53
CA MET A 354 21.46 -2.78 4.09
C MET A 354 21.79 -1.32 3.75
N HIS A 355 21.52 -0.90 2.53
CA HIS A 355 21.70 0.49 2.11
C HIS A 355 20.86 1.45 2.99
N PHE A 356 19.59 1.16 3.19
CA PHE A 356 18.74 2.00 4.04
C PHE A 356 19.08 1.92 5.52
N VAL A 357 19.57 0.79 6.02
CA VAL A 357 20.13 0.71 7.38
C VAL A 357 21.28 1.71 7.54
N GLN A 358 22.21 1.77 6.57
CA GLN A 358 23.31 2.72 6.59
C GLN A 358 22.83 4.17 6.52
N VAL A 359 21.92 4.48 5.59
CA VAL A 359 21.35 5.83 5.41
C VAL A 359 20.63 6.29 6.68
N PHE A 360 19.75 5.47 7.24
CA PHE A 360 18.96 5.84 8.42
C PHE A 360 19.82 6.03 9.67
N ARG A 361 20.78 5.14 9.90
CA ARG A 361 21.72 5.29 11.01
C ARG A 361 22.60 6.52 10.85
N CYS A 362 23.10 6.78 9.65
CA CYS A 362 23.86 7.99 9.34
C CYS A 362 23.02 9.24 9.61
N ALA A 363 21.79 9.30 9.10
CA ALA A 363 20.91 10.45 9.27
C ALA A 363 20.61 10.74 10.76
N ARG A 364 20.34 9.72 11.56
CA ARG A 364 20.12 9.85 13.01
C ARG A 364 21.37 10.27 13.77
N LYS A 365 22.49 9.58 13.55
CA LYS A 365 23.77 9.85 14.20
C LYS A 365 24.27 11.27 13.96
N THR A 366 24.04 11.79 12.77
CA THR A 366 24.53 13.10 12.33
C THR A 366 23.54 14.25 12.54
N GLY A 367 22.35 13.95 13.07
CA GLY A 367 21.32 14.92 13.36
C GLY A 367 20.65 15.53 12.12
N LEU A 368 20.59 14.78 11.00
CA LEU A 368 19.86 15.19 9.80
C LEU A 368 18.34 15.07 9.96
N VAL A 369 17.90 14.28 10.91
CA VAL A 369 16.49 14.15 11.33
C VAL A 369 16.34 14.54 12.79
N GLU A 370 15.17 15.05 13.16
CA GLU A 370 14.83 15.34 14.55
C GLU A 370 14.61 14.05 15.33
N ASP A 371 14.79 14.06 16.66
CA ASP A 371 14.68 12.85 17.50
C ASP A 371 13.30 12.17 17.41
N GLY A 372 12.24 12.93 17.11
CA GLY A 372 10.89 12.40 16.93
C GLY A 372 10.56 11.91 15.52
N THR A 373 11.44 12.11 14.54
CA THR A 373 11.19 11.71 13.15
C THR A 373 11.49 10.22 12.94
N GLU A 374 10.51 9.48 12.47
CA GLU A 374 10.67 8.06 12.15
C GLU A 374 11.12 7.86 10.70
N LEU A 375 12.12 7.01 10.47
CA LEU A 375 12.55 6.54 9.15
C LEU A 375 12.20 5.05 9.06
N LYS A 376 11.35 4.68 8.09
CA LYS A 376 10.84 3.32 7.93
C LYS A 376 11.19 2.75 6.56
N PHE A 377 11.66 1.52 6.58
CA PHE A 377 11.93 0.71 5.39
C PHE A 377 10.79 -0.28 5.17
N LEU A 378 10.05 -0.13 4.08
CA LEU A 378 9.03 -1.08 3.64
C LEU A 378 9.57 -1.84 2.41
N GLY A 379 10.33 -2.89 2.69
CA GLY A 379 10.93 -3.74 1.66
C GLY A 379 9.94 -4.68 1.02
N PHE A 380 9.88 -4.72 -0.32
CA PHE A 380 9.06 -5.66 -1.04
C PHE A 380 9.86 -6.74 -1.76
N GLY A 381 9.26 -7.93 -1.88
CA GLY A 381 9.83 -9.07 -2.61
C GLY A 381 9.61 -8.98 -4.12
N THR A 382 10.08 -10.00 -4.85
CA THR A 382 9.98 -10.07 -6.31
C THR A 382 8.65 -10.66 -6.79
N MET A 383 8.17 -10.16 -7.92
CA MET A 383 7.12 -10.77 -8.70
C MET A 383 7.76 -11.75 -9.69
N ASN A 384 7.45 -13.04 -9.56
CA ASN A 384 8.04 -14.11 -10.34
C ASN A 384 7.03 -14.68 -11.36
N GLY A 385 7.54 -15.26 -12.43
CA GLY A 385 6.75 -16.10 -13.34
C GLY A 385 6.52 -17.50 -12.76
N LYS A 386 5.75 -18.33 -13.47
CA LYS A 386 5.49 -19.75 -13.10
C LYS A 386 6.77 -20.60 -13.00
N ASP A 387 7.86 -20.16 -13.63
CA ASP A 387 9.19 -20.80 -13.56
C ASP A 387 9.99 -20.40 -12.31
N GLY A 388 9.43 -19.60 -11.42
CA GLY A 388 10.06 -19.11 -10.19
C GLY A 388 11.13 -18.03 -10.41
N LYS A 389 11.32 -17.55 -11.64
CA LYS A 389 12.25 -16.48 -11.98
C LYS A 389 11.51 -15.14 -12.08
N PRO A 390 12.21 -13.99 -11.97
CA PRO A 390 11.58 -12.70 -12.18
C PRO A 390 10.77 -12.66 -13.47
N PHE A 391 9.57 -12.11 -13.41
CA PHE A 391 8.61 -12.13 -14.52
C PHE A 391 9.19 -11.46 -15.77
N LYS A 392 9.20 -12.14 -16.89
CA LYS A 392 9.78 -11.71 -18.17
C LYS A 392 8.82 -11.99 -19.33
N THR A 393 9.06 -11.32 -20.46
CA THR A 393 8.38 -11.65 -21.71
C THR A 393 8.78 -13.05 -22.20
N ARG A 394 7.99 -13.63 -23.10
CA ARG A 394 8.30 -14.90 -23.75
C ARG A 394 9.65 -14.89 -24.49
N GLU A 395 10.09 -13.71 -24.94
CA GLU A 395 11.36 -13.49 -25.64
C GLU A 395 12.54 -13.20 -24.69
N GLY A 396 12.32 -13.24 -23.38
CA GLY A 396 13.37 -13.10 -22.35
C GLY A 396 13.65 -11.69 -21.86
N GLY A 397 12.97 -10.67 -22.38
CA GLY A 397 13.06 -9.26 -21.92
C GLY A 397 12.17 -8.98 -20.70
N VAL A 398 12.37 -7.82 -20.07
CA VAL A 398 11.47 -7.33 -19.02
C VAL A 398 10.16 -6.88 -19.66
N MET A 399 9.03 -7.39 -19.17
CA MET A 399 7.71 -7.03 -19.71
C MET A 399 7.38 -5.57 -19.37
N ARG A 400 6.98 -4.79 -20.38
CA ARG A 400 6.43 -3.45 -20.17
C ARG A 400 5.11 -3.55 -19.42
N LEU A 401 4.90 -2.62 -18.49
CA LEU A 401 3.68 -2.59 -17.69
C LEU A 401 2.42 -2.40 -18.53
N GLU A 402 2.48 -1.55 -19.54
CA GLU A 402 1.38 -1.29 -20.49
C GLU A 402 0.94 -2.58 -21.21
N HIS A 403 1.88 -3.42 -21.64
CA HIS A 403 1.56 -4.70 -22.31
C HIS A 403 0.89 -5.67 -21.33
N LEU A 404 1.38 -5.76 -20.10
CA LEU A 404 0.76 -6.61 -19.08
C LEU A 404 -0.70 -6.20 -18.83
N LEU A 405 -0.95 -4.90 -18.65
CA LEU A 405 -2.31 -4.39 -18.43
C LEU A 405 -3.21 -4.65 -19.65
N SER A 406 -2.69 -4.45 -20.87
CA SER A 406 -3.44 -4.74 -22.11
C SER A 406 -3.83 -6.22 -22.21
N ASP A 407 -2.89 -7.13 -21.94
CA ASP A 407 -3.15 -8.58 -21.99
C ASP A 407 -4.22 -9.00 -20.96
N ILE A 408 -4.15 -8.44 -19.76
CA ILE A 408 -5.12 -8.71 -18.70
C ILE A 408 -6.50 -8.15 -19.05
N ASN A 409 -6.57 -6.94 -19.57
CA ASN A 409 -7.82 -6.30 -19.98
C ASN A 409 -8.50 -7.09 -21.10
N GLU A 410 -7.74 -7.59 -22.08
CA GLU A 410 -8.27 -8.42 -23.15
C GLU A 410 -8.78 -9.77 -22.64
N GLU A 411 -8.07 -10.40 -21.69
CA GLU A 411 -8.52 -11.64 -21.04
C GLU A 411 -9.83 -11.39 -20.25
N MET A 412 -9.90 -10.29 -19.51
CA MET A 412 -11.13 -9.92 -18.78
C MET A 412 -12.29 -9.61 -19.71
N TYR A 413 -12.02 -8.91 -20.83
CA TYR A 413 -13.05 -8.63 -21.84
C TYR A 413 -13.68 -9.92 -22.37
N ARG A 414 -12.86 -10.93 -22.74
CA ARG A 414 -13.37 -12.23 -23.18
C ARG A 414 -14.23 -12.90 -22.11
N LYS A 415 -13.74 -12.94 -20.87
CA LYS A 415 -14.48 -13.58 -19.76
C LYS A 415 -15.81 -12.88 -19.49
N ILE A 416 -15.87 -11.55 -19.57
CA ILE A 416 -17.10 -10.78 -19.35
C ILE A 416 -18.11 -11.06 -20.47
N VAL A 417 -17.67 -11.04 -21.72
CA VAL A 417 -18.54 -11.30 -22.88
C VAL A 417 -19.05 -12.74 -22.88
N ASP A 418 -18.17 -13.71 -22.61
CA ASP A 418 -18.51 -15.13 -22.61
C ASP A 418 -19.47 -15.53 -21.47
N ASN A 419 -19.42 -14.84 -20.33
CA ASN A 419 -20.29 -15.12 -19.16
C ASN A 419 -21.54 -14.25 -19.11
N SER A 420 -21.71 -13.29 -20.00
CA SER A 420 -22.88 -12.41 -20.02
C SER A 420 -24.09 -13.11 -20.64
N GLU A 421 -25.21 -13.18 -19.88
CA GLU A 421 -26.50 -13.66 -20.39
C GLU A 421 -27.22 -12.62 -21.27
N ALA A 422 -26.81 -11.35 -21.21
CA ALA A 422 -27.37 -10.24 -21.98
C ALA A 422 -26.32 -9.61 -22.89
N GLU A 423 -26.74 -9.08 -24.04
CA GLU A 423 -25.84 -8.28 -24.88
C GLU A 423 -25.41 -7.01 -24.13
N ILE A 424 -24.12 -6.92 -23.82
CA ILE A 424 -23.49 -5.71 -23.27
C ILE A 424 -22.88 -4.94 -24.45
N PRO A 425 -23.09 -3.62 -24.57
CA PRO A 425 -22.42 -2.81 -25.57
C PRO A 425 -20.88 -2.97 -25.46
N GLU A 426 -20.20 -3.05 -26.61
CA GLU A 426 -18.76 -3.34 -26.63
C GLU A 426 -17.94 -2.31 -25.83
N ASP A 427 -18.25 -1.04 -25.92
CA ASP A 427 -17.56 0.02 -25.19
C ASP A 427 -17.78 -0.06 -23.68
N GLU A 428 -18.93 -0.55 -23.23
CA GLU A 428 -19.20 -0.81 -21.82
C GLU A 428 -18.46 -2.07 -21.33
N ALA A 429 -18.48 -3.15 -22.11
CA ALA A 429 -17.75 -4.37 -21.79
C ALA A 429 -16.24 -4.12 -21.69
N ARG A 430 -15.67 -3.28 -22.58
CA ARG A 430 -14.26 -2.90 -22.53
C ARG A 430 -13.94 -2.07 -21.28
N ARG A 431 -14.74 -1.07 -20.93
CA ARG A 431 -14.55 -0.28 -19.71
C ARG A 431 -14.66 -1.15 -18.46
N THR A 432 -15.64 -2.04 -18.41
CA THR A 432 -15.75 -3.00 -17.31
C THR A 432 -14.53 -3.91 -17.23
N ALA A 433 -14.01 -4.39 -18.37
CA ALA A 433 -12.81 -5.20 -18.44
C ALA A 433 -11.56 -4.46 -17.91
N GLU A 434 -11.41 -3.17 -18.20
CA GLU A 434 -10.33 -2.34 -17.67
C GLU A 434 -10.41 -2.21 -16.14
N ILE A 435 -11.59 -1.94 -15.59
CA ILE A 435 -11.82 -1.85 -14.13
C ILE A 435 -11.52 -3.18 -13.45
N VAL A 436 -12.05 -4.28 -14.00
CA VAL A 436 -11.87 -5.62 -13.42
C VAL A 436 -10.44 -6.10 -13.61
N GLY A 437 -9.81 -5.80 -14.76
CA GLY A 437 -8.41 -6.11 -15.03
C GLY A 437 -7.45 -5.41 -14.06
N LEU A 438 -7.68 -4.13 -13.78
CA LEU A 438 -6.91 -3.39 -12.79
C LEU A 438 -7.07 -3.99 -11.39
N SER A 439 -8.28 -4.39 -11.01
CA SER A 439 -8.52 -5.06 -9.73
C SER A 439 -7.77 -6.39 -9.63
N ALA A 440 -7.71 -7.16 -10.72
CA ALA A 440 -6.97 -8.42 -10.77
C ALA A 440 -5.48 -8.23 -10.49
N VAL A 441 -4.87 -7.20 -11.08
CA VAL A 441 -3.45 -6.86 -10.87
C VAL A 441 -3.21 -6.35 -9.46
N LYS A 442 -3.96 -5.33 -9.03
CA LYS A 442 -3.74 -4.67 -7.74
C LYS A 442 -4.03 -5.59 -6.56
N TYR A 443 -5.17 -6.26 -6.57
CA TYR A 443 -5.52 -7.20 -5.52
C TYR A 443 -4.60 -8.42 -5.52
N GLY A 444 -4.25 -8.92 -6.70
CA GLY A 444 -3.32 -10.04 -6.85
C GLY A 444 -1.96 -9.76 -6.21
N ASP A 445 -1.42 -8.56 -6.37
CA ASP A 445 -0.19 -8.12 -5.69
C ASP A 445 -0.43 -7.87 -4.19
N LEU A 446 -1.38 -7.00 -3.85
CA LEU A 446 -1.61 -6.51 -2.49
C LEU A 446 -2.12 -7.60 -1.52
N SER A 447 -2.69 -8.69 -1.99
CA SER A 447 -3.08 -9.83 -1.16
C SER A 447 -1.89 -10.61 -0.60
N ASN A 448 -0.69 -10.38 -1.13
CA ASN A 448 0.55 -10.94 -0.62
C ASN A 448 1.20 -9.99 0.39
N GLN A 449 1.81 -10.54 1.44
CA GLN A 449 2.66 -9.75 2.34
C GLN A 449 3.78 -9.08 1.52
N ALA A 450 3.98 -7.77 1.70
CA ALA A 450 4.91 -6.99 0.89
C ALA A 450 6.31 -7.64 0.78
N SER A 451 6.90 -8.06 1.90
CA SER A 451 8.26 -8.65 1.95
C SER A 451 8.40 -10.03 1.30
N LYS A 452 7.29 -10.67 0.92
CA LYS A 452 7.32 -12.00 0.29
C LYS A 452 7.41 -11.89 -1.22
N ASP A 453 8.17 -12.83 -1.81
CA ASP A 453 8.11 -13.08 -3.24
C ASP A 453 6.82 -13.84 -3.56
N TYR A 454 6.24 -13.61 -4.73
CA TYR A 454 5.05 -14.34 -5.16
C TYR A 454 5.10 -14.65 -6.66
N VAL A 455 4.28 -15.62 -7.08
CA VAL A 455 4.13 -15.99 -8.49
C VAL A 455 2.94 -15.24 -9.08
N PHE A 456 3.21 -14.45 -10.12
CA PHE A 456 2.18 -13.79 -10.92
C PHE A 456 1.59 -14.79 -11.91
N ASP A 457 0.32 -15.09 -11.73
CA ASP A 457 -0.44 -16.01 -12.58
C ASP A 457 -1.69 -15.32 -13.10
N VAL A 458 -1.68 -14.93 -14.37
CA VAL A 458 -2.79 -14.21 -15.02
C VAL A 458 -4.09 -14.99 -14.90
N GLU A 459 -4.09 -16.29 -15.17
CA GLU A 459 -5.28 -17.14 -15.12
C GLU A 459 -5.92 -17.14 -13.72
N ARG A 460 -5.07 -17.28 -12.67
CA ARG A 460 -5.51 -17.25 -11.28
C ARG A 460 -6.05 -15.87 -10.90
N PHE A 461 -5.35 -14.79 -11.26
CA PHE A 461 -5.71 -13.44 -10.82
C PHE A 461 -6.95 -12.89 -11.52
N THR A 462 -7.23 -13.35 -12.75
CA THR A 462 -8.44 -13.01 -13.51
C THR A 462 -9.62 -13.94 -13.24
N SER A 463 -9.51 -14.85 -12.27
CA SER A 463 -10.61 -15.73 -11.88
C SER A 463 -11.68 -14.99 -11.07
N PHE A 464 -12.95 -15.29 -11.34
CA PHE A 464 -14.09 -14.83 -10.55
C PHE A 464 -14.33 -15.68 -9.29
N GLU A 465 -13.48 -16.64 -9.02
CA GLU A 465 -13.53 -17.52 -7.86
C GLU A 465 -12.23 -17.43 -7.05
N GLY A 466 -12.34 -17.68 -5.75
CA GLY A 466 -11.22 -17.67 -4.82
C GLY A 466 -10.82 -16.25 -4.36
N ASN A 467 -9.61 -16.13 -3.84
CA ASN A 467 -9.11 -14.87 -3.27
C ASN A 467 -8.52 -13.97 -4.38
N THR A 468 -9.39 -13.29 -5.13
CA THR A 468 -9.05 -12.47 -6.31
C THR A 468 -9.80 -11.14 -6.32
N GLY A 469 -9.24 -10.14 -7.02
CA GLY A 469 -9.91 -8.87 -7.24
C GLY A 469 -11.27 -9.03 -7.94
N PRO A 470 -11.36 -9.76 -9.07
CA PRO A 470 -12.64 -10.01 -9.74
C PRO A 470 -13.71 -10.65 -8.85
N TYR A 471 -13.34 -11.56 -7.94
CA TYR A 471 -14.28 -12.15 -6.97
C TYR A 471 -14.86 -11.10 -6.00
N ILE A 472 -14.00 -10.19 -5.49
CA ILE A 472 -14.45 -9.10 -4.62
C ILE A 472 -15.40 -8.18 -5.38
N LEU A 473 -15.05 -7.78 -6.61
CA LEU A 473 -15.89 -6.92 -7.44
C LEU A 473 -17.23 -7.59 -7.78
N TYR A 474 -17.20 -8.87 -8.09
CA TYR A 474 -18.43 -9.64 -8.34
C TYR A 474 -19.37 -9.64 -7.13
N THR A 475 -18.81 -9.74 -5.92
CA THR A 475 -19.60 -9.63 -4.69
C THR A 475 -20.22 -8.23 -4.54
N ILE A 476 -19.46 -7.16 -4.79
CA ILE A 476 -19.95 -5.77 -4.74
C ILE A 476 -21.06 -5.56 -5.77
N VAL A 477 -20.86 -5.97 -7.02
CA VAL A 477 -21.87 -5.85 -8.09
C VAL A 477 -23.15 -6.62 -7.75
N ARG A 478 -23.02 -7.80 -7.14
CA ARG A 478 -24.19 -8.55 -6.63
C ARG A 478 -24.97 -7.74 -5.60
N ILE A 479 -24.29 -7.08 -4.66
CA ILE A 479 -24.95 -6.23 -3.66
C ILE A 479 -25.63 -5.04 -4.33
N LYS A 480 -24.95 -4.35 -5.24
CA LYS A 480 -25.51 -3.25 -6.04
C LYS A 480 -26.78 -3.67 -6.77
N SER A 481 -26.78 -4.86 -7.38
CA SER A 481 -27.97 -5.41 -8.04
C SER A 481 -29.14 -5.62 -7.07
N ILE A 482 -28.89 -6.10 -5.86
CA ILE A 482 -29.94 -6.24 -4.82
C ILE A 482 -30.51 -4.88 -4.45
N LEU A 483 -29.66 -3.91 -4.16
CA LEU A 483 -30.06 -2.56 -3.75
C LEU A 483 -30.80 -1.82 -4.87
N ASN A 484 -30.38 -1.98 -6.13
CA ASN A 484 -31.07 -1.40 -7.29
C ASN A 484 -32.46 -2.00 -7.48
N LYS A 485 -32.60 -3.33 -7.38
CA LYS A 485 -33.93 -3.98 -7.40
C LYS A 485 -34.83 -3.51 -6.26
N TYR A 486 -34.28 -3.24 -5.09
CA TYR A 486 -35.05 -2.69 -3.97
C TYR A 486 -35.51 -1.25 -4.26
N ARG A 487 -34.68 -0.42 -4.91
CA ARG A 487 -35.07 0.92 -5.38
C ARG A 487 -36.14 0.87 -6.48
N GLU A 488 -36.09 -0.11 -7.38
CA GLU A 488 -37.12 -0.34 -8.42
C GLU A 488 -38.48 -0.70 -7.80
N MET A 489 -38.53 -1.25 -6.58
CA MET A 489 -39.76 -1.45 -5.81
C MET A 489 -40.32 -0.15 -5.21
N GLY A 490 -39.68 1.01 -5.44
CA GLY A 490 -40.06 2.30 -4.88
C GLY A 490 -39.60 2.51 -3.42
N LEU A 491 -38.60 1.73 -2.96
CA LEU A 491 -38.08 1.75 -1.60
C LEU A 491 -36.66 2.30 -1.56
N ALA A 492 -36.27 2.95 -0.48
CA ALA A 492 -34.95 3.57 -0.32
C ALA A 492 -34.10 2.74 0.65
N PRO A 493 -33.00 2.12 0.19
CA PRO A 493 -32.09 1.36 1.06
C PRO A 493 -31.51 2.17 2.21
N GLU A 494 -31.31 3.46 1.99
CA GLU A 494 -30.66 4.41 2.91
C GLU A 494 -31.53 4.74 4.14
N THR A 495 -32.81 4.45 4.10
CA THR A 495 -33.76 4.72 5.20
C THR A 495 -33.95 3.54 6.15
N GLY A 496 -33.40 2.37 5.79
CA GLY A 496 -33.51 1.16 6.58
C GLY A 496 -32.65 1.19 7.85
N ALA A 497 -33.16 0.60 8.93
CA ALA A 497 -32.39 0.37 10.14
C ALA A 497 -31.86 -1.07 10.16
N VAL A 498 -30.68 -1.26 10.73
CA VAL A 498 -30.09 -2.60 10.92
C VAL A 498 -31.02 -3.45 11.81
N GLY A 499 -31.42 -4.61 11.33
CA GLY A 499 -32.20 -5.57 12.09
C GLY A 499 -31.33 -6.44 13.00
N ALA A 500 -31.93 -7.06 14.00
CA ALA A 500 -31.29 -8.12 14.76
C ALA A 500 -31.03 -9.34 13.84
N PRO A 501 -29.91 -10.06 14.00
CA PRO A 501 -29.65 -11.25 13.21
C PRO A 501 -30.68 -12.33 13.47
N GLY A 502 -31.29 -12.86 12.42
CA GLY A 502 -32.31 -13.92 12.51
C GLY A 502 -31.72 -15.34 12.58
N ASN A 503 -30.43 -15.48 12.29
CA ASN A 503 -29.73 -16.77 12.36
C ASN A 503 -28.20 -16.56 12.46
N GLU A 504 -27.47 -17.66 12.67
CA GLU A 504 -26.01 -17.65 12.84
C GLU A 504 -25.27 -17.11 11.62
N THR A 505 -25.72 -17.32 10.40
CA THR A 505 -25.08 -16.81 9.19
C THR A 505 -25.17 -15.29 9.11
N GLN A 506 -26.33 -14.72 9.45
CA GLN A 506 -26.51 -13.27 9.55
C GLN A 506 -25.63 -12.68 10.65
N LYS A 507 -25.63 -13.30 11.85
CA LYS A 507 -24.78 -12.87 12.97
C LYS A 507 -23.29 -12.92 12.60
N SER A 508 -22.86 -13.96 11.92
CA SER A 508 -21.47 -14.10 11.44
C SER A 508 -21.06 -12.98 10.48
N LEU A 509 -21.92 -12.58 9.52
CA LEU A 509 -21.69 -11.44 8.64
C LEU A 509 -21.61 -10.14 9.45
N MET A 510 -22.56 -9.92 10.36
CA MET A 510 -22.60 -8.71 11.20
C MET A 510 -21.35 -8.56 12.07
N LEU A 511 -20.88 -9.64 12.67
CA LEU A 511 -19.63 -9.64 13.46
C LEU A 511 -18.38 -9.36 12.61
N ARG A 512 -18.35 -9.78 11.34
CA ARG A 512 -17.26 -9.42 10.42
C ARG A 512 -17.29 -7.94 10.05
N LEU A 513 -18.46 -7.38 9.78
CA LEU A 513 -18.63 -5.94 9.56
C LEU A 513 -18.10 -5.14 10.76
N ALA A 514 -18.46 -5.55 11.98
CA ALA A 514 -18.03 -4.89 13.21
C ALA A 514 -16.50 -4.86 13.43
N ARG A 515 -15.72 -5.62 12.67
CA ARG A 515 -14.24 -5.63 12.74
C ARG A 515 -13.57 -4.60 11.83
N PHE A 516 -14.31 -3.87 11.02
CA PHE A 516 -13.78 -2.99 9.99
C PHE A 516 -12.77 -1.97 10.53
N ASN A 517 -13.14 -1.21 11.57
CA ASN A 517 -12.25 -0.20 12.15
C ASN A 517 -10.95 -0.79 12.72
N GLY A 518 -11.03 -1.95 13.37
CA GLY A 518 -9.84 -2.67 13.83
C GLY A 518 -8.95 -3.19 12.69
N ALA A 519 -9.56 -3.63 11.57
CA ALA A 519 -8.81 -4.08 10.40
C ALA A 519 -8.04 -2.93 9.74
N VAL A 520 -8.67 -1.77 9.62
CA VAL A 520 -8.03 -0.55 9.06
C VAL A 520 -6.87 -0.09 9.93
N GLU A 521 -7.08 0.02 11.24
CA GLU A 521 -6.05 0.46 12.18
C GLU A 521 -4.83 -0.47 12.16
N ASN A 522 -5.06 -1.77 12.26
CA ASN A 522 -4.00 -2.77 12.24
C ASN A 522 -3.24 -2.81 10.90
N ALA A 523 -3.94 -2.61 9.79
CA ALA A 523 -3.29 -2.52 8.47
C ALA A 523 -2.41 -1.27 8.36
N PHE A 524 -2.84 -0.14 8.93
CA PHE A 524 -2.05 1.11 8.91
C PHE A 524 -0.83 1.03 9.83
N GLU A 525 -0.99 0.57 11.07
CA GLU A 525 0.11 0.43 12.03
C GLU A 525 1.26 -0.42 11.49
N GLU A 526 0.95 -1.46 10.73
CA GLU A 526 1.94 -2.35 10.14
C GLU A 526 2.29 -2.01 8.69
N LEU A 527 1.73 -0.95 8.11
CA LEU A 527 1.86 -0.58 6.69
C LEU A 527 1.58 -1.79 5.76
N ALA A 528 0.49 -2.51 6.04
CA ALA A 528 0.22 -3.85 5.54
C ALA A 528 -1.10 -3.96 4.76
N PRO A 529 -1.18 -3.51 3.49
CA PRO A 529 -2.39 -3.60 2.66
C PRO A 529 -2.96 -5.02 2.55
N HIS A 530 -2.13 -6.07 2.64
CA HIS A 530 -2.60 -7.46 2.60
C HIS A 530 -3.59 -7.80 3.71
N LYS A 531 -3.57 -7.08 4.83
CA LYS A 531 -4.56 -7.26 5.91
C LYS A 531 -5.94 -6.75 5.51
N ILE A 532 -6.02 -5.67 4.72
CA ILE A 532 -7.28 -5.21 4.12
C ILE A 532 -7.80 -6.27 3.13
N CYS A 533 -6.92 -6.81 2.26
CA CYS A 533 -7.30 -7.88 1.35
C CYS A 533 -7.85 -9.11 2.08
N ALA A 534 -7.18 -9.57 3.14
CA ALA A 534 -7.64 -10.70 3.97
C ALA A 534 -9.01 -10.40 4.59
N TYR A 535 -9.19 -9.21 5.15
CA TYR A 535 -10.45 -8.79 5.75
C TYR A 535 -11.62 -8.79 4.75
N ILE A 536 -11.44 -8.17 3.57
CA ILE A 536 -12.53 -8.09 2.58
C ILE A 536 -12.84 -9.44 1.94
N TYR A 537 -11.84 -10.32 1.81
CA TYR A 537 -12.09 -11.69 1.34
C TYR A 537 -12.97 -12.48 2.32
N GLU A 538 -12.69 -12.39 3.62
CA GLU A 538 -13.53 -13.00 4.65
C GLU A 538 -14.95 -12.39 4.66
N LEU A 539 -15.04 -11.08 4.51
CA LEU A 539 -16.33 -10.36 4.48
C LEU A 539 -17.15 -10.75 3.23
N ALA A 540 -16.52 -10.82 2.06
CA ALA A 540 -17.16 -11.24 0.81
C ALA A 540 -17.67 -12.68 0.90
N ASN A 541 -16.89 -13.60 1.47
CA ASN A 541 -17.32 -14.97 1.70
C ASN A 541 -18.53 -15.05 2.65
N ALA A 542 -18.51 -14.27 3.74
CA ALA A 542 -19.63 -14.22 4.68
C ALA A 542 -20.89 -13.66 4.03
N PHE A 543 -20.76 -12.59 3.21
CA PHE A 543 -21.89 -12.03 2.47
C PHE A 543 -22.44 -13.02 1.44
N ASN A 544 -21.59 -13.68 0.67
CA ASN A 544 -22.04 -14.64 -0.33
C ASN A 544 -22.76 -15.82 0.31
N LYS A 545 -22.30 -16.32 1.47
CA LYS A 545 -23.02 -17.33 2.25
C LYS A 545 -24.38 -16.81 2.70
N PHE A 546 -24.44 -15.62 3.29
CA PHE A 546 -25.66 -14.95 3.69
C PHE A 546 -26.65 -14.82 2.54
N TYR A 547 -26.18 -14.37 1.37
CA TYR A 547 -26.99 -14.21 0.16
C TYR A 547 -27.61 -15.53 -0.31
N HIS A 548 -26.85 -16.62 -0.29
CA HIS A 548 -27.35 -17.93 -0.71
C HIS A 548 -28.39 -18.53 0.25
N GLU A 549 -28.27 -18.25 1.52
CA GLU A 549 -29.15 -18.79 2.56
C GLU A 549 -30.38 -17.89 2.86
N THR A 550 -30.38 -16.63 2.36
CA THR A 550 -31.39 -15.62 2.70
C THR A 550 -32.09 -15.08 1.46
N LYS A 551 -33.44 -15.14 1.46
CA LYS A 551 -34.26 -14.57 0.38
C LYS A 551 -34.51 -13.07 0.62
N ILE A 552 -33.47 -12.22 0.50
CA ILE A 552 -33.49 -10.81 0.93
C ILE A 552 -34.72 -10.04 0.39
N LEU A 553 -34.89 -10.01 -0.94
CA LEU A 553 -35.98 -9.25 -1.59
C LEU A 553 -37.36 -9.92 -1.48
N LYS A 554 -37.38 -11.20 -1.19
CA LYS A 554 -38.62 -11.99 -1.06
C LYS A 554 -39.05 -12.17 0.39
N GLU A 555 -38.38 -11.54 1.35
CA GLU A 555 -38.83 -11.51 2.74
C GLU A 555 -40.13 -10.75 2.84
N GLU A 556 -41.14 -11.38 3.45
CA GLU A 556 -42.49 -10.84 3.53
C GLU A 556 -42.63 -9.81 4.66
N ASP A 557 -41.90 -10.03 5.77
CA ASP A 557 -41.88 -9.06 6.87
C ASP A 557 -41.04 -7.84 6.44
N VAL A 558 -41.71 -6.69 6.39
CA VAL A 558 -41.12 -5.42 5.94
C VAL A 558 -39.93 -5.02 6.81
N LYS A 559 -40.04 -5.18 8.13
CA LYS A 559 -38.96 -4.79 9.06
C LYS A 559 -37.74 -5.70 8.93
N ILE A 560 -37.97 -7.00 8.80
CA ILE A 560 -36.88 -7.97 8.57
C ILE A 560 -36.21 -7.65 7.22
N ARG A 561 -36.99 -7.43 6.16
CA ARG A 561 -36.45 -7.07 4.84
C ARG A 561 -35.65 -5.79 4.87
N GLU A 562 -36.14 -4.73 5.52
CA GLU A 562 -35.40 -3.47 5.72
C GLU A 562 -34.07 -3.70 6.45
N GLY A 563 -34.06 -4.53 7.49
CA GLY A 563 -32.84 -4.90 8.22
C GLY A 563 -31.83 -5.66 7.36
N LEU A 564 -32.27 -6.58 6.51
CA LEU A 564 -31.43 -7.32 5.58
C LEU A 564 -30.82 -6.39 4.50
N ILE A 565 -31.60 -5.44 4.01
CA ILE A 565 -31.14 -4.40 3.07
C ILE A 565 -30.13 -3.47 3.74
N ALA A 566 -30.36 -3.02 4.97
CA ALA A 566 -29.43 -2.17 5.72
C ALA A 566 -28.05 -2.85 5.93
N VAL A 567 -28.04 -4.14 6.28
CA VAL A 567 -26.80 -4.93 6.38
C VAL A 567 -26.12 -5.09 5.02
N SER A 568 -26.88 -5.27 3.95
CA SER A 568 -26.34 -5.35 2.58
C SER A 568 -25.71 -4.02 2.15
N LEU A 569 -26.37 -2.89 2.41
CA LEU A 569 -25.85 -1.55 2.15
C LEU A 569 -24.57 -1.27 2.94
N LEU A 570 -24.55 -1.63 4.22
CA LEU A 570 -23.35 -1.48 5.05
C LEU A 570 -22.19 -2.34 4.51
N THR A 571 -22.48 -3.55 4.03
CA THR A 571 -21.46 -4.43 3.42
C THR A 571 -20.90 -3.82 2.16
N GLU A 572 -21.73 -3.26 1.26
CA GLU A 572 -21.28 -2.54 0.06
C GLU A 572 -20.34 -1.40 0.43
N ARG A 573 -20.78 -0.51 1.34
CA ARG A 573 -19.99 0.65 1.76
C ARG A 573 -18.63 0.27 2.35
N VAL A 574 -18.57 -0.78 3.16
CA VAL A 574 -17.31 -1.29 3.73
C VAL A 574 -16.40 -1.85 2.65
N LEU A 575 -16.94 -2.67 1.73
CA LEU A 575 -16.15 -3.24 0.63
C LEU A 575 -15.64 -2.16 -0.31
N GLU A 576 -16.47 -1.20 -0.71
CA GLU A 576 -16.06 -0.07 -1.58
C GLU A 576 -15.01 0.82 -0.91
N THR A 577 -15.14 1.09 0.38
CA THR A 577 -14.12 1.82 1.14
C THR A 577 -12.78 1.07 1.12
N CYS A 578 -12.80 -0.23 1.35
CA CYS A 578 -11.60 -1.05 1.34
C CYS A 578 -10.93 -1.11 -0.05
N ILE A 579 -11.69 -1.32 -1.12
CA ILE A 579 -11.10 -1.33 -2.48
C ILE A 579 -10.59 0.05 -2.88
N GLY A 580 -11.23 1.14 -2.43
CA GLY A 580 -10.72 2.49 -2.58
C GLY A 580 -9.37 2.70 -1.88
N ILE A 581 -9.17 2.14 -0.69
CA ILE A 581 -7.88 2.10 0.01
C ILE A 581 -6.84 1.28 -0.78
N LEU A 582 -7.25 0.18 -1.39
CA LEU A 582 -6.38 -0.64 -2.24
C LEU A 582 -6.10 -0.01 -3.61
N GLY A 583 -6.84 1.05 -3.96
CA GLY A 583 -6.60 1.87 -5.14
C GLY A 583 -7.28 1.39 -6.42
N PHE A 584 -8.44 0.76 -6.32
CA PHE A 584 -9.30 0.42 -7.46
C PHE A 584 -10.77 0.61 -7.10
N GLU A 585 -11.64 0.51 -8.09
CA GLU A 585 -13.08 0.75 -7.97
C GLU A 585 -13.89 -0.44 -8.48
N ALA A 586 -15.19 -0.44 -8.18
CA ALA A 586 -16.12 -1.46 -8.67
C ALA A 586 -16.96 -0.91 -9.84
N PRO A 587 -17.24 -1.72 -10.88
CA PRO A 587 -18.18 -1.34 -11.91
C PRO A 587 -19.63 -1.38 -11.39
N GLU A 588 -20.56 -0.76 -12.12
CA GLU A 588 -21.97 -0.80 -11.74
C GLU A 588 -22.62 -2.15 -12.05
N ARG A 589 -22.15 -2.82 -13.11
CA ARG A 589 -22.57 -4.18 -13.50
C ARG A 589 -21.41 -4.95 -14.15
N MET A 590 -21.53 -6.24 -14.11
CA MET A 590 -20.47 -7.14 -14.58
C MET A 590 -21.06 -8.46 -15.07
#